data_ade4b09391e59d797e5005e513b8e8ff
#
_entry.id   ade4b09391e59d797e5005e513b8e8ff
#
_cell.length_a   1.000
_cell.length_b   1.000
_cell.length_c   1.000
_cell.angle_alpha   90.00
_cell.angle_beta   90.00
_cell.angle_gamma   90.00
#
_symmetry.space_group_name_H-M   'P 1'
#
loop_
_entity.id
_entity.type
_entity.pdbx_description
1 polymer ?
#
loop_
_entity_poly.entity_id
_entity_poly.type
_entity_poly.pdbx_seq_one_letter_code
_entity_poly.pdbx_strand_id
1 'polypeptide(L)'
;MFGTHFYHEKIRKSVSLFGRLFNNIYVIRKNQSGGVLNQLKVPLTYAPRKKFLERIRQNTDLYTDTKVAIKLPRMSFEITQFSYDNTRQLTKLSNFKALTNDVKKRQKFYSPVPYSINFDLNVYAKSQDDALQIVEQILPTFNPQYTLTIKPFPNDYPSFKEDIPIIIGGVSFQDDFEGSLEQRRTII
;
A
#
# COMPACT_ATOMS: atom_id res chain seq x y z
N MET A 1 29.07 -3.92 -15.91
CA MET A 1 28.50 -3.22 -14.75
C MET A 1 27.38 -4.01 -14.03
N PHE A 2 26.74 -4.93 -14.69
CA PHE A 2 25.65 -5.78 -14.16
C PHE A 2 26.06 -7.26 -14.07
N GLY A 3 27.30 -7.55 -13.67
CA GLY A 3 27.86 -8.91 -13.70
C GLY A 3 27.61 -9.78 -12.46
N THR A 4 27.13 -9.19 -11.36
CA THR A 4 26.84 -9.94 -10.12
C THR A 4 25.37 -9.79 -9.76
N HIS A 5 24.70 -10.92 -9.56
CA HIS A 5 23.32 -10.92 -9.05
C HIS A 5 23.32 -10.52 -7.57
N PHE A 6 22.53 -9.50 -7.23
CA PHE A 6 22.21 -9.17 -5.83
C PHE A 6 20.72 -8.87 -5.68
N TYR A 7 20.11 -9.33 -4.61
CA TYR A 7 18.71 -9.12 -4.32
C TYR A 7 18.46 -9.04 -2.81
N HIS A 8 18.23 -7.84 -2.30
CA HIS A 8 18.02 -7.57 -0.87
C HIS A 8 16.54 -7.48 -0.48
N GLU A 9 15.64 -7.80 -1.38
CA GLU A 9 14.18 -7.77 -1.18
C GLU A 9 13.61 -6.42 -0.67
N LYS A 10 14.34 -5.31 -0.80
CA LYS A 10 13.89 -4.00 -0.29
C LYS A 10 12.55 -3.57 -0.87
N ILE A 11 12.38 -3.66 -2.19
CA ILE A 11 11.12 -3.31 -2.87
C ILE A 11 9.98 -4.22 -2.38
N ARG A 12 10.21 -5.51 -2.30
CA ARG A 12 9.23 -6.47 -1.80
C ARG A 12 8.81 -6.18 -0.36
N LYS A 13 9.78 -5.84 0.48
CA LYS A 13 9.51 -5.41 1.87
C LYS A 13 8.68 -4.13 1.91
N SER A 14 8.98 -3.14 1.06
CA SER A 14 8.20 -1.90 0.97
C SER A 14 6.75 -2.16 0.56
N VAL A 15 6.50 -3.02 -0.41
CA VAL A 15 5.14 -3.45 -0.81
C VAL A 15 4.41 -4.13 0.34
N SER A 16 5.08 -5.04 1.04
CA SER A 16 4.49 -5.75 2.19
C SER A 16 4.15 -4.81 3.33
N LEU A 17 5.02 -3.83 3.61
CA LEU A 17 4.80 -2.82 4.65
C LEU A 17 3.62 -1.92 4.31
N PHE A 18 3.54 -1.45 3.06
CA PHE A 18 2.40 -0.68 2.59
C PHE A 18 1.08 -1.46 2.76
N GLY A 19 1.06 -2.72 2.35
CA GLY A 19 -0.11 -3.59 2.54
C GLY A 19 -0.47 -3.78 4.02
N ARG A 20 0.49 -3.86 4.93
CA ARG A 20 0.22 -3.97 6.37
C ARG A 20 -0.37 -2.70 6.97
N LEU A 21 0.04 -1.54 6.48
CA LEU A 21 -0.46 -0.25 6.97
C LEU A 21 -1.97 -0.12 6.78
N PHE A 22 -2.49 -0.57 5.65
CA PHE A 22 -3.91 -0.42 5.29
C PHE A 22 -4.75 -1.70 5.48
N ASN A 23 -4.21 -2.76 6.07
CA ASN A 23 -4.92 -4.04 6.17
C ASN A 23 -5.98 -4.11 7.28
N ASN A 24 -6.04 -3.14 8.18
CA ASN A 24 -6.94 -3.15 9.34
C ASN A 24 -8.02 -2.06 9.28
N ILE A 25 -8.60 -1.87 8.11
CA ILE A 25 -9.70 -0.94 7.89
C ILE A 25 -11.02 -1.70 7.95
N TYR A 26 -12.00 -1.12 8.66
CA TYR A 26 -13.32 -1.71 8.88
C TYR A 26 -14.40 -0.71 8.49
N VAL A 27 -15.48 -1.20 7.90
CA VAL A 27 -16.71 -0.44 7.66
C VAL A 27 -17.79 -0.92 8.62
N ILE A 28 -18.42 0.01 9.31
CA ILE A 28 -19.51 -0.26 10.26
C ILE A 28 -20.82 0.25 9.67
N ARG A 29 -21.77 -0.65 9.48
CA ARG A 29 -23.13 -0.31 9.07
C ARG A 29 -24.04 -0.22 10.28
N LYS A 30 -24.73 0.90 10.41
CA LYS A 30 -25.66 1.16 11.53
C LYS A 30 -27.10 1.04 11.07
N ASN A 31 -27.99 0.66 11.98
CA ASN A 31 -29.44 0.73 11.77
C ASN A 31 -29.95 2.16 11.97
N GLN A 32 -31.19 2.47 11.57
CA GLN A 32 -31.82 3.77 11.80
C GLN A 32 -31.88 4.18 13.28
N SER A 33 -31.89 3.22 14.19
CA SER A 33 -31.82 3.43 15.65
C SER A 33 -30.40 3.64 16.19
N GLY A 34 -29.36 3.70 15.33
CA GLY A 34 -27.95 3.89 15.74
C GLY A 34 -27.24 2.61 16.19
N GLY A 35 -27.92 1.47 16.27
CA GLY A 35 -27.32 0.19 16.59
C GLY A 35 -26.42 -0.37 15.47
N VAL A 36 -25.31 -1.01 15.83
CA VAL A 36 -24.39 -1.63 14.87
C VAL A 36 -25.05 -2.89 14.28
N LEU A 37 -25.32 -2.85 12.97
CA LEU A 37 -25.87 -4.01 12.23
C LEU A 37 -24.76 -4.98 11.83
N ASN A 38 -23.68 -4.46 11.29
CA ASN A 38 -22.60 -5.29 10.75
C ASN A 38 -21.28 -4.52 10.75
N GLN A 39 -20.20 -5.24 11.05
CA GLN A 39 -18.83 -4.76 10.95
C GLN A 39 -18.10 -5.59 9.91
N LEU A 40 -17.66 -4.96 8.83
CA LEU A 40 -16.99 -5.61 7.70
C LEU A 40 -15.53 -5.18 7.66
N LYS A 41 -14.61 -6.14 7.73
CA LYS A 41 -13.21 -5.89 7.40
C LYS A 41 -13.07 -5.69 5.90
N VAL A 42 -12.43 -4.59 5.48
CA VAL A 42 -12.19 -4.29 4.07
C VAL A 42 -10.94 -5.05 3.60
N PRO A 43 -11.08 -6.03 2.70
CA PRO A 43 -9.94 -6.80 2.21
C PRO A 43 -9.08 -5.95 1.28
N LEU A 44 -7.75 -6.04 1.46
CA LEU A 44 -6.75 -5.37 0.64
C LEU A 44 -6.01 -6.38 -0.22
N THR A 45 -5.78 -6.04 -1.49
CA THR A 45 -5.09 -6.91 -2.45
C THR A 45 -4.07 -6.10 -3.26
N TYR A 46 -2.89 -6.67 -3.51
CA TYR A 46 -1.96 -6.11 -4.48
C TYR A 46 -2.42 -6.46 -5.89
N ALA A 47 -2.99 -5.51 -6.60
CA ALA A 47 -3.47 -5.71 -7.96
C ALA A 47 -3.65 -4.38 -8.71
N PRO A 48 -3.32 -4.32 -10.01
CA PRO A 48 -3.58 -3.17 -10.85
C PRO A 48 -5.07 -2.84 -10.92
N ARG A 49 -5.39 -1.53 -10.87
CA ARG A 49 -6.78 -1.03 -10.93
C ARG A 49 -7.56 -1.61 -12.11
N LYS A 50 -6.97 -1.60 -13.32
CA LYS A 50 -7.62 -2.11 -14.55
C LYS A 50 -8.03 -3.57 -14.42
N LYS A 51 -7.12 -4.42 -13.93
CA LYS A 51 -7.38 -5.85 -13.74
C LYS A 51 -8.49 -6.10 -12.71
N PHE A 52 -8.54 -5.28 -11.66
CA PHE A 52 -9.58 -5.40 -10.65
C PHE A 52 -10.96 -5.00 -11.20
N LEU A 53 -11.05 -3.90 -11.93
CA LEU A 53 -12.29 -3.45 -12.57
C LEU A 53 -12.81 -4.47 -13.58
N GLU A 54 -11.94 -5.01 -14.43
CA GLU A 54 -12.33 -6.04 -15.38
C GLU A 54 -12.85 -7.31 -14.69
N ARG A 55 -12.24 -7.69 -13.57
CA ARG A 55 -12.70 -8.83 -12.76
C ARG A 55 -14.07 -8.59 -12.12
N ILE A 56 -14.38 -7.35 -11.74
CA ILE A 56 -15.73 -6.98 -11.29
C ILE A 56 -16.73 -7.05 -12.45
N ARG A 57 -16.34 -6.59 -13.64
CA ARG A 57 -17.20 -6.62 -14.85
C ARG A 57 -17.52 -8.05 -15.29
N GLN A 58 -16.55 -8.95 -15.27
CA GLN A 58 -16.73 -10.35 -15.66
C GLN A 58 -17.63 -11.15 -14.70
N ASN A 59 -17.82 -10.71 -13.47
CA ASN A 59 -18.65 -11.40 -12.48
C ASN A 59 -20.09 -10.86 -12.40
N THR A 60 -20.59 -10.20 -13.46
CA THR A 60 -21.97 -9.66 -13.50
C THR A 60 -23.02 -10.77 -13.57
N ASP A 61 -22.68 -11.95 -14.06
CA ASP A 61 -23.58 -13.12 -14.14
C ASP A 61 -23.61 -13.94 -12.85
N LEU A 62 -24.16 -13.34 -11.80
CA LEU A 62 -24.29 -13.94 -10.45
C LEU A 62 -25.36 -15.03 -10.33
N TYR A 63 -26.13 -15.30 -11.37
CA TYR A 63 -27.27 -16.22 -11.30
C TYR A 63 -26.96 -17.66 -11.73
N THR A 64 -25.84 -17.93 -12.38
CA THR A 64 -25.58 -19.26 -12.99
C THR A 64 -24.29 -19.94 -12.56
N ASP A 65 -23.37 -19.30 -11.84
CA ASP A 65 -22.10 -19.95 -11.54
C ASP A 65 -21.69 -19.79 -10.05
N THR A 66 -21.24 -20.87 -9.47
CA THR A 66 -20.66 -21.02 -8.13
C THR A 66 -19.35 -20.22 -7.91
N LYS A 67 -19.06 -19.23 -8.76
CA LYS A 67 -17.89 -18.37 -8.65
C LYS A 67 -18.06 -17.36 -7.53
N VAL A 68 -17.08 -17.29 -6.65
CA VAL A 68 -17.05 -16.41 -5.49
C VAL A 68 -17.32 -14.97 -5.90
N ALA A 69 -18.51 -14.46 -5.57
CA ALA A 69 -18.88 -13.08 -5.77
C ALA A 69 -17.91 -12.15 -5.05
N ILE A 70 -17.38 -11.15 -5.76
CA ILE A 70 -16.52 -10.14 -5.16
C ILE A 70 -17.37 -9.27 -4.25
N LYS A 71 -17.18 -9.42 -2.93
CA LYS A 71 -17.82 -8.55 -1.94
C LYS A 71 -17.17 -7.18 -1.95
N LEU A 72 -17.99 -6.12 -2.06
CA LEU A 72 -17.62 -4.74 -1.80
C LEU A 72 -18.06 -4.35 -0.38
N PRO A 73 -17.36 -3.47 0.35
CA PRO A 73 -16.19 -2.68 -0.08
C PRO A 73 -14.88 -3.51 -0.13
N ARG A 74 -13.95 -3.07 -0.96
CA ARG A 74 -12.64 -3.70 -1.15
C ARG A 74 -11.59 -2.68 -1.53
N MET A 75 -10.32 -2.98 -1.26
CA MET A 75 -9.20 -2.13 -1.65
C MET A 75 -8.20 -2.89 -2.50
N SER A 76 -7.56 -2.20 -3.43
CA SER A 76 -6.38 -2.68 -4.13
C SER A 76 -5.29 -1.62 -4.12
N PHE A 77 -4.04 -2.04 -4.20
CA PHE A 77 -2.93 -1.12 -4.36
C PHE A 77 -1.92 -1.66 -5.37
N GLU A 78 -1.21 -0.74 -6.00
CA GLU A 78 -0.17 -1.05 -6.98
C GLU A 78 0.96 -0.03 -6.90
N ILE A 79 2.16 -0.43 -7.35
CA ILE A 79 3.26 0.51 -7.58
C ILE A 79 3.03 1.14 -8.93
N THR A 80 3.03 2.47 -8.97
CA THR A 80 2.86 3.23 -10.23
C THR A 80 4.17 3.78 -10.75
N GLN A 81 5.08 4.21 -9.87
CA GLN A 81 6.31 4.85 -10.32
C GLN A 81 7.45 4.69 -9.31
N PHE A 82 8.67 4.65 -9.84
CA PHE A 82 9.91 4.88 -9.10
C PHE A 82 10.55 6.18 -9.60
N SER A 83 10.79 7.12 -8.70
CA SER A 83 11.47 8.38 -9.04
C SER A 83 12.71 8.57 -8.19
N TYR A 84 13.78 9.08 -8.81
CA TYR A 84 14.99 9.43 -8.10
C TYR A 84 14.77 10.73 -7.29
N ASP A 85 15.17 10.74 -6.03
CA ASP A 85 15.03 11.90 -5.15
C ASP A 85 16.32 12.71 -5.09
N ASN A 86 16.36 13.80 -5.85
CA ASN A 86 17.52 14.70 -5.89
C ASN A 86 17.76 15.44 -4.57
N THR A 87 16.72 15.64 -3.76
CA THR A 87 16.85 16.43 -2.52
C THR A 87 17.60 15.67 -1.43
N ARG A 88 17.54 14.34 -1.46
CA ARG A 88 18.22 13.43 -0.53
C ARG A 88 19.50 12.82 -1.10
N GLN A 89 20.07 13.41 -2.12
CA GLN A 89 21.27 12.87 -2.75
C GLN A 89 22.46 12.88 -1.78
N LEU A 90 23.05 11.71 -1.57
CA LEU A 90 24.27 11.54 -0.80
C LEU A 90 25.49 11.49 -1.72
N THR A 91 26.64 11.95 -1.21
CA THR A 91 27.90 11.90 -1.94
C THR A 91 28.30 10.45 -2.25
N LYS A 92 28.59 10.14 -3.52
CA LYS A 92 29.00 8.80 -3.97
C LYS A 92 30.28 8.28 -3.31
N LEU A 93 31.11 9.19 -2.81
CA LEU A 93 32.39 8.89 -2.17
C LEU A 93 32.23 8.48 -0.68
N SER A 94 31.08 8.75 -0.07
CA SER A 94 30.84 8.39 1.32
C SER A 94 30.70 6.87 1.45
N ASN A 95 31.51 6.28 2.33
CA ASN A 95 31.45 4.87 2.65
C ASN A 95 31.30 4.74 4.16
N PHE A 96 30.32 3.97 4.59
CA PHE A 96 30.17 3.62 5.99
C PHE A 96 30.94 2.32 6.25
N LYS A 97 31.76 2.33 7.32
CA LYS A 97 32.49 1.15 7.76
C LYS A 97 31.84 0.65 9.04
N ALA A 98 31.41 -0.59 9.08
CA ALA A 98 30.94 -1.24 10.30
C ALA A 98 32.01 -2.20 10.82
N LEU A 99 32.17 -2.21 12.14
CA LEU A 99 32.99 -3.21 12.81
C LEU A 99 32.21 -4.53 12.83
N THR A 100 32.87 -5.59 12.45
CA THR A 100 32.37 -6.95 12.57
C THR A 100 32.96 -7.59 13.84
N ASN A 101 32.28 -8.56 14.43
CA ASN A 101 32.78 -9.33 15.57
C ASN A 101 34.13 -10.03 15.29
N ASP A 102 34.50 -10.13 14.02
CA ASP A 102 35.79 -10.71 13.59
C ASP A 102 36.79 -9.58 13.36
N VAL A 103 37.84 -9.52 14.18
CA VAL A 103 38.88 -8.48 14.18
C VAL A 103 39.58 -8.33 12.82
N LYS A 104 39.57 -9.38 11.99
CA LYS A 104 40.20 -9.41 10.67
C LYS A 104 39.29 -9.00 9.49
N LYS A 105 38.01 -8.78 9.75
CA LYS A 105 37.04 -8.46 8.68
C LYS A 105 36.48 -7.05 8.89
N ARG A 106 36.46 -6.26 7.81
CA ARG A 106 35.77 -4.95 7.76
C ARG A 106 34.65 -5.04 6.75
N GLN A 107 33.47 -4.66 7.15
CA GLN A 107 32.36 -4.49 6.20
C GLN A 107 32.29 -3.05 5.74
N LYS A 108 32.19 -2.88 4.42
CA LYS A 108 32.06 -1.59 3.75
C LYS A 108 30.66 -1.47 3.18
N PHE A 109 29.93 -0.46 3.61
CA PHE A 109 28.64 -0.10 3.03
C PHE A 109 28.81 1.10 2.12
N TYR A 110 28.24 1.01 0.93
CA TYR A 110 28.17 2.14 0.01
C TYR A 110 27.00 3.04 0.41
N SER A 111 27.09 4.34 0.08
CA SER A 111 25.99 5.27 0.29
C SER A 111 24.74 4.80 -0.41
N PRO A 112 23.58 4.78 0.28
CA PRO A 112 22.32 4.41 -0.33
C PRO A 112 21.91 5.44 -1.39
N VAL A 113 21.25 4.97 -2.43
CA VAL A 113 20.67 5.80 -3.48
C VAL A 113 19.22 6.08 -3.12
N PRO A 114 18.80 7.35 -2.97
CA PRO A 114 17.45 7.70 -2.60
C PRO A 114 16.49 7.57 -3.78
N TYR A 115 15.45 6.77 -3.61
CA TYR A 115 14.33 6.64 -4.54
C TYR A 115 13.02 6.80 -3.80
N SER A 116 12.08 7.49 -4.41
CA SER A 116 10.69 7.53 -3.98
C SER A 116 9.89 6.48 -4.75
N ILE A 117 9.04 5.74 -4.04
CA ILE A 117 8.14 4.74 -4.61
C ILE A 117 6.71 5.29 -4.50
N ASN A 118 6.05 5.49 -5.63
CA ASN A 118 4.67 5.92 -5.66
C ASN A 118 3.75 4.71 -5.67
N PHE A 119 2.78 4.73 -4.77
CA PHE A 119 1.72 3.71 -4.69
C PHE A 119 0.39 4.39 -4.96
N ASP A 120 -0.46 3.72 -5.72
CA ASP A 120 -1.87 4.05 -5.81
C ASP A 120 -2.67 3.08 -4.95
N LEU A 121 -3.47 3.62 -4.04
CA LEU A 121 -4.42 2.87 -3.24
C LEU A 121 -5.81 3.14 -3.78
N ASN A 122 -6.48 2.12 -4.29
CA ASN A 122 -7.81 2.23 -4.84
C ASN A 122 -8.83 1.59 -3.90
N VAL A 123 -9.88 2.32 -3.58
CA VAL A 123 -11.01 1.87 -2.76
C VAL A 123 -12.22 1.68 -3.66
N TYR A 124 -12.82 0.50 -3.61
CA TYR A 124 -14.02 0.16 -4.38
C TYR A 124 -15.18 -0.05 -3.41
N ALA A 125 -16.21 0.75 -3.51
CA ALA A 125 -17.39 0.65 -2.68
C ALA A 125 -18.67 0.71 -3.51
N LYS A 126 -19.72 0.07 -3.04
CA LYS A 126 -21.06 0.17 -3.63
C LYS A 126 -21.77 1.43 -3.17
N SER A 127 -21.53 1.85 -1.94
CA SER A 127 -22.09 3.04 -1.32
C SER A 127 -21.01 4.09 -1.12
N GLN A 128 -21.36 5.37 -1.33
CA GLN A 128 -20.47 6.49 -1.03
C GLN A 128 -20.17 6.58 0.47
N ASP A 129 -21.13 6.23 1.33
CA ASP A 129 -20.94 6.21 2.79
C ASP A 129 -19.84 5.22 3.21
N ASP A 130 -19.86 3.98 2.66
CA ASP A 130 -18.80 2.99 2.91
C ASP A 130 -17.42 3.53 2.48
N ALA A 131 -17.37 4.24 1.35
CA ALA A 131 -16.13 4.82 0.83
C ALA A 131 -15.60 5.95 1.72
N LEU A 132 -16.48 6.85 2.16
CA LEU A 132 -16.12 7.96 3.06
C LEU A 132 -15.63 7.44 4.42
N GLN A 133 -16.26 6.42 4.99
CA GLN A 133 -15.80 5.79 6.23
C GLN A 133 -14.37 5.24 6.10
N ILE A 134 -14.01 4.68 4.95
CA ILE A 134 -12.64 4.20 4.71
C ILE A 134 -11.67 5.37 4.63
N VAL A 135 -12.00 6.43 3.91
CA VAL A 135 -11.14 7.61 3.75
C VAL A 135 -10.93 8.31 5.09
N GLU A 136 -11.98 8.46 5.89
CA GLU A 136 -11.89 9.07 7.23
C GLU A 136 -11.00 8.29 8.20
N GLN A 137 -10.82 6.98 8.02
CA GLN A 137 -9.87 6.19 8.80
C GLN A 137 -8.42 6.36 8.32
N ILE A 138 -8.22 6.70 7.06
CA ILE A 138 -6.88 6.84 6.46
C ILE A 138 -6.31 8.24 6.69
N LEU A 139 -7.07 9.29 6.38
CA LEU A 139 -6.58 10.66 6.36
C LEU A 139 -5.95 11.15 7.67
N PRO A 140 -6.52 10.89 8.86
CA PRO A 140 -5.95 11.39 10.11
C PRO A 140 -4.59 10.80 10.46
N THR A 141 -4.23 9.66 9.85
CA THR A 141 -2.92 9.02 10.07
C THR A 141 -1.77 9.83 9.46
N PHE A 142 -2.08 10.67 8.46
CA PHE A 142 -1.09 11.47 7.72
C PHE A 142 -1.16 12.95 8.11
N ASN A 143 -0.23 13.41 8.96
CA ASN A 143 -0.15 14.81 9.39
C ASN A 143 1.30 15.34 9.40
N PRO A 144 1.83 15.86 8.32
CA PRO A 144 1.54 15.62 6.90
C PRO A 144 2.08 14.27 6.40
N GLN A 145 2.89 13.59 7.22
CA GLN A 145 3.53 12.33 6.88
C GLN A 145 3.38 11.31 8.01
N TYR A 146 3.37 10.05 7.63
CA TYR A 146 3.47 8.93 8.55
C TYR A 146 4.86 8.30 8.42
N THR A 147 5.62 8.22 9.52
CA THR A 147 6.96 7.63 9.50
C THR A 147 6.92 6.19 9.97
N LEU A 148 7.39 5.29 9.12
CA LEU A 148 7.47 3.87 9.40
C LEU A 148 8.93 3.47 9.63
N THR A 149 9.25 2.99 10.82
CA THR A 149 10.59 2.49 11.15
C THR A 149 10.69 1.01 10.78
N ILE A 150 11.66 0.67 9.96
CA ILE A 150 11.94 -0.71 9.55
C ILE A 150 13.36 -1.13 9.95
N LYS A 151 13.56 -2.46 10.05
CA LYS A 151 14.88 -3.08 10.19
C LYS A 151 15.22 -3.78 8.87
N PRO A 152 16.00 -3.16 7.98
CA PRO A 152 16.29 -3.75 6.67
C PRO A 152 17.12 -5.04 6.75
N PHE A 153 17.96 -5.16 7.78
CA PHE A 153 18.85 -6.31 8.01
C PHE A 153 18.65 -6.87 9.42
N PRO A 154 17.54 -7.56 9.72
CA PRO A 154 17.22 -7.98 11.08
C PRO A 154 18.19 -9.04 11.62
N ASN A 155 18.77 -9.89 10.77
CA ASN A 155 19.68 -10.96 11.17
C ASN A 155 21.12 -10.49 11.33
N ASP A 156 21.61 -9.65 10.41
CA ASP A 156 23.02 -9.21 10.38
C ASP A 156 23.25 -7.97 11.25
N TYR A 157 22.31 -7.04 11.25
CA TYR A 157 22.38 -5.76 11.96
C TYR A 157 21.05 -5.39 12.63
N PRO A 158 20.69 -6.03 13.76
CA PRO A 158 19.41 -5.79 14.43
C PRO A 158 19.27 -4.36 14.99
N SER A 159 20.39 -3.67 15.23
CA SER A 159 20.40 -2.29 15.71
C SER A 159 20.16 -1.27 14.60
N PHE A 160 20.36 -1.65 13.33
CA PHE A 160 20.17 -0.74 12.21
C PHE A 160 18.68 -0.56 11.91
N LYS A 161 18.22 0.68 12.05
CA LYS A 161 16.83 1.07 11.77
C LYS A 161 16.85 2.09 10.63
N GLU A 162 15.86 2.01 9.78
CA GLU A 162 15.63 2.94 8.67
C GLU A 162 14.22 3.50 8.80
N ASP A 163 14.09 4.82 8.82
CA ASP A 163 12.81 5.51 8.89
C ASP A 163 12.36 5.88 7.48
N ILE A 164 11.20 5.38 7.10
CA ILE A 164 10.59 5.62 5.78
C ILE A 164 9.41 6.56 5.98
N PRO A 165 9.49 7.81 5.51
CA PRO A 165 8.35 8.71 5.51
C PRO A 165 7.39 8.31 4.39
N ILE A 166 6.10 8.24 4.72
CA ILE A 166 5.00 8.02 3.79
C ILE A 166 4.16 9.28 3.77
N ILE A 167 3.97 9.84 2.59
CA ILE A 167 3.23 11.08 2.37
C ILE A 167 2.03 10.77 1.49
N ILE A 168 0.86 11.31 1.84
CA ILE A 168 -0.31 11.22 0.98
C ILE A 168 -0.28 12.35 -0.06
N GLY A 169 -0.44 11.99 -1.33
CA GLY A 169 -0.42 12.95 -2.43
C GLY A 169 -1.76 13.65 -2.65
N GLY A 170 -2.85 12.93 -2.46
CA GLY A 170 -4.20 13.44 -2.64
C GLY A 170 -5.22 12.32 -2.74
N VAL A 171 -6.48 12.68 -2.67
CA VAL A 171 -7.63 11.77 -2.78
C VAL A 171 -8.52 12.26 -3.90
N SER A 172 -8.87 11.37 -4.83
CA SER A 172 -9.79 11.66 -5.93
C SER A 172 -10.97 10.70 -5.90
N PHE A 173 -12.17 11.21 -6.17
CA PHE A 173 -13.39 10.41 -6.22
C PHE A 173 -13.83 10.25 -7.67
N GLN A 174 -14.13 9.02 -8.06
CA GLN A 174 -14.70 8.70 -9.38
C GLN A 174 -15.92 7.83 -9.19
N ASP A 175 -17.05 8.29 -9.70
CA ASP A 175 -18.28 7.50 -9.76
C ASP A 175 -18.38 6.84 -11.13
N ASP A 176 -18.44 5.52 -11.16
CA ASP A 176 -18.63 4.73 -12.38
C ASP A 176 -20.05 4.16 -12.35
N PHE A 177 -20.81 4.43 -13.41
CA PHE A 177 -22.18 3.96 -13.59
C PHE A 177 -22.20 2.94 -14.71
N GLU A 178 -22.49 1.70 -14.40
CA GLU A 178 -22.60 0.64 -15.39
C GLU A 178 -24.08 0.26 -15.56
N GLY A 179 -24.70 0.75 -16.64
CA GLY A 179 -25.97 0.27 -17.23
C GLY A 179 -27.26 0.47 -16.43
N SER A 180 -27.26 0.42 -15.11
CA SER A 180 -28.44 0.65 -14.26
C SER A 180 -28.07 1.45 -13.01
N LEU A 181 -29.00 2.27 -12.54
CA LEU A 181 -28.85 3.09 -11.32
C LEU A 181 -28.52 2.26 -10.06
N GLU A 182 -28.80 0.95 -10.08
CA GLU A 182 -28.52 0.03 -8.97
C GLU A 182 -27.04 -0.41 -8.90
N GLN A 183 -26.26 -0.18 -9.97
CA GLN A 183 -24.85 -0.62 -10.05
C GLN A 183 -23.85 0.53 -9.92
N ARG A 184 -24.21 1.56 -9.18
CA ARG A 184 -23.28 2.64 -8.85
C ARG A 184 -22.09 2.09 -8.07
N ARG A 185 -20.88 2.46 -8.50
CA ARG A 185 -19.62 2.14 -7.81
C ARG A 185 -18.83 3.41 -7.60
N THR A 186 -18.48 3.69 -6.37
CA THR A 186 -17.57 4.79 -6.03
C THR A 186 -16.14 4.23 -5.95
N ILE A 187 -15.24 4.81 -6.73
CA ILE A 187 -13.80 4.48 -6.77
C ILE A 187 -13.05 5.71 -6.26
N ILE A 188 -12.19 5.51 -5.32
CA ILE A 188 -11.37 6.57 -4.70
C ILE A 188 -9.92 6.20 -4.83
#